data_bf12fc7853f7baa126677ab42f460481
#
_entry.id   bf12fc7853f7baa126677ab42f460481
#
_cell.length_a   1.000
_cell.length_b   1.000
_cell.length_c   1.000
_cell.angle_alpha   90.00
_cell.angle_beta   90.00
_cell.angle_gamma   90.00
#
_symmetry.space_group_name_H-M   'P 1'
#
loop_
_entity.id
_entity.type
_entity.pdbx_description
1 polymer ?
#
loop_
_entity_poly.entity_id
_entity_poly.type
_entity_poly.pdbx_seq_one_letter_code
_entity_poly.pdbx_strand_id
1 'polypeptide(L)'
;MYRPSPNDYDHYRVDEKAPLLEWLLANVKGESRSKIKATLKGRGIKVNGKQTTRFDYPLEPGMKISVSRNKRNDTFRSRYVRLVYEDRHIVVLEKAVGILSMAAGHSSLNVKKVLDDYFKKTRQKCTAHVVHRLDRDTSGLMIYAKSKEIEQMLEHDWHHVVYDRRYVAVVSGEVYDDEGTIANWLKDNKAYVTYSSPVDNGGKYAVTHFHVLRRTTDHSLVEYRLETGRKNQIRVHSADMGHPVCGDIKYGNGDDPLHRLCLHAYVLCFYHPVTHERMEFDTPVPSAFLSLFK
;
A
#
# COMPACT_ATOMS: atom_id res chain seq x y z
N MET A 1 -22.43 4.77 -15.25
CA MET A 1 -21.77 5.90 -14.56
C MET A 1 -22.26 5.89 -13.11
N TYR A 2 -21.47 5.29 -12.17
CA TYR A 2 -21.79 5.34 -10.75
C TYR A 2 -21.43 6.73 -10.24
N ARG A 3 -22.42 7.49 -9.81
CA ARG A 3 -22.18 8.65 -8.93
C ARG A 3 -22.18 8.12 -7.49
N PRO A 4 -21.13 8.41 -6.67
CA PRO A 4 -21.22 8.14 -5.24
C PRO A 4 -22.55 8.76 -4.77
N SER A 5 -23.31 7.99 -3.99
CA SER A 5 -24.59 8.49 -3.48
C SER A 5 -24.32 9.81 -2.76
N PRO A 6 -25.12 10.86 -2.99
CA PRO A 6 -25.04 12.10 -2.21
C PRO A 6 -25.11 11.83 -0.68
N ASN A 7 -25.57 10.63 -0.29
CA ASN A 7 -25.71 10.18 1.08
C ASN A 7 -24.42 9.69 1.77
N ASP A 8 -23.28 9.55 1.05
CA ASP A 8 -22.04 9.05 1.66
C ASP A 8 -21.19 10.14 2.32
N TYR A 9 -21.54 11.40 2.12
CA TYR A 9 -20.82 12.55 2.65
C TYR A 9 -21.76 13.59 3.26
N ASP A 10 -21.34 14.17 4.37
CA ASP A 10 -21.88 15.44 4.85
C ASP A 10 -21.18 16.58 4.11
N HIS A 11 -21.95 17.52 3.58
CA HIS A 11 -21.44 18.65 2.81
C HIS A 11 -21.55 19.93 3.62
N TYR A 12 -20.45 20.66 3.68
CA TYR A 12 -20.35 21.94 4.35
C TYR A 12 -19.81 22.99 3.38
N ARG A 13 -20.06 24.25 3.71
CA ARG A 13 -19.48 25.39 3.02
C ARG A 13 -18.66 26.21 4.01
N VAL A 14 -17.45 26.57 3.62
CA VAL A 14 -16.56 27.39 4.43
C VAL A 14 -17.08 28.83 4.43
N ASP A 15 -17.24 29.43 5.59
CA ASP A 15 -17.72 30.79 5.83
C ASP A 15 -16.59 31.75 6.19
N GLU A 16 -15.52 31.26 6.80
CA GLU A 16 -14.36 32.04 7.22
C GLU A 16 -13.03 31.36 6.89
N LYS A 17 -11.98 32.15 6.81
CA LYS A 17 -10.62 31.65 6.58
C LYS A 17 -10.09 30.95 7.81
N ALA A 18 -9.71 29.67 7.68
CA ALA A 18 -9.17 28.88 8.78
C ALA A 18 -8.32 27.69 8.27
N PRO A 19 -7.43 27.12 9.08
CA PRO A 19 -6.84 25.79 8.80
C PRO A 19 -7.91 24.70 8.84
N LEU A 20 -7.82 23.74 7.93
CA LEU A 20 -8.84 22.69 7.76
C LEU A 20 -9.20 21.96 9.05
N LEU A 21 -8.21 21.55 9.87
CA LEU A 21 -8.50 20.84 11.11
C LEU A 21 -9.27 21.69 12.12
N GLU A 22 -8.90 22.96 12.29
CA GLU A 22 -9.57 23.88 13.21
C GLU A 22 -10.99 24.11 12.77
N TRP A 23 -11.20 24.37 11.50
CA TRP A 23 -12.53 24.54 10.91
C TRP A 23 -13.41 23.29 11.09
N LEU A 24 -12.87 22.08 10.82
CA LEU A 24 -13.59 20.83 11.03
C LEU A 24 -14.01 20.64 12.48
N LEU A 25 -13.13 20.96 13.43
CA LEU A 25 -13.41 20.84 14.87
C LEU A 25 -14.51 21.81 15.34
N ALA A 26 -14.62 22.98 14.73
CA ALA A 26 -15.63 23.98 15.04
C ALA A 26 -17.00 23.65 14.39
N ASN A 27 -17.00 23.12 13.16
CA ASN A 27 -18.20 23.06 12.33
C ASN A 27 -18.82 21.65 12.20
N VAL A 28 -18.05 20.57 12.41
CA VAL A 28 -18.56 19.19 12.35
C VAL A 28 -19.10 18.80 13.73
N LYS A 29 -20.40 18.98 13.93
CA LYS A 29 -21.06 18.69 15.23
C LYS A 29 -21.26 17.19 15.43
N GLY A 30 -21.24 16.76 16.70
CA GLY A 30 -21.52 15.36 17.08
C GLY A 30 -20.35 14.39 16.94
N GLU A 31 -19.17 14.87 16.53
CA GLU A 31 -17.97 14.05 16.35
C GLU A 31 -16.87 14.46 17.33
N SER A 32 -16.18 13.47 17.93
CA SER A 32 -15.05 13.76 18.82
C SER A 32 -13.83 14.24 18.03
N ARG A 33 -12.96 15.04 18.70
CA ARG A 33 -11.69 15.52 18.13
C ARG A 33 -10.83 14.37 17.56
N SER A 34 -10.79 13.24 18.27
CA SER A 34 -10.06 12.04 17.84
C SER A 34 -10.63 11.46 16.55
N LYS A 35 -11.98 11.46 16.41
CA LYS A 35 -12.67 10.93 15.24
C LYS A 35 -12.47 11.84 14.02
N ILE A 36 -12.56 13.14 14.17
CA ILE A 36 -12.27 14.11 13.09
C ILE A 36 -10.84 13.95 12.59
N LYS A 37 -9.85 13.83 13.50
CA LYS A 37 -8.46 13.56 13.12
C LYS A 37 -8.29 12.22 12.39
N ALA A 38 -8.99 11.17 12.85
CA ALA A 38 -8.97 9.86 12.21
C ALA A 38 -9.60 9.90 10.81
N THR A 39 -10.72 10.61 10.64
CA THR A 39 -11.38 10.83 9.34
C THR A 39 -10.45 11.56 8.38
N LEU A 40 -9.77 12.62 8.83
CA LEU A 40 -8.83 13.37 8.01
C LEU A 40 -7.60 12.52 7.60
N LYS A 41 -6.93 11.88 8.57
CA LYS A 41 -5.84 10.92 8.31
C LYS A 41 -6.28 9.83 7.32
N GLY A 42 -7.51 9.41 7.46
CA GLY A 42 -8.13 8.36 6.68
C GLY A 42 -8.64 8.79 5.32
N ARG A 43 -8.26 9.99 4.84
CA ARG A 43 -8.72 10.51 3.54
C ARG A 43 -10.25 10.62 3.41
N GLY A 44 -10.97 10.67 4.52
CA GLY A 44 -12.43 10.88 4.55
C GLY A 44 -12.86 12.33 4.33
N ILE A 45 -11.94 13.22 4.00
CA ILE A 45 -12.22 14.64 3.77
C ILE A 45 -11.86 15.04 2.35
N LYS A 46 -12.79 15.75 1.69
CA LYS A 46 -12.55 16.38 0.38
C LYS A 46 -12.75 17.90 0.51
N VAL A 47 -11.86 18.67 -0.10
CA VAL A 47 -11.99 20.13 -0.25
C VAL A 47 -12.14 20.43 -1.73
N ASN A 48 -13.25 21.08 -2.13
CA ASN A 48 -13.61 21.32 -3.53
C ASN A 48 -13.54 20.06 -4.40
N GLY A 49 -13.99 18.91 -3.86
CA GLY A 49 -13.97 17.59 -4.52
C GLY A 49 -12.62 16.86 -4.48
N LYS A 50 -11.52 17.53 -4.13
CA LYS A 50 -10.19 16.91 -4.00
C LYS A 50 -9.95 16.41 -2.59
N GLN A 51 -9.51 15.17 -2.47
CA GLN A 51 -9.19 14.52 -1.20
C GLN A 51 -7.92 15.14 -0.58
N THR A 52 -7.91 15.34 0.74
CA THR A 52 -6.74 15.86 1.47
C THR A 52 -6.60 15.20 2.82
N THR A 53 -5.36 15.09 3.31
CA THR A 53 -5.01 14.67 4.67
C THR A 53 -4.28 15.76 5.45
N ARG A 54 -4.05 16.90 4.81
CA ARG A 54 -3.31 18.02 5.42
C ARG A 54 -4.15 18.69 6.49
N PHE A 55 -3.67 18.68 7.72
CA PHE A 55 -4.32 19.35 8.86
C PHE A 55 -4.36 20.87 8.73
N ASP A 56 -3.30 21.41 8.14
CA ASP A 56 -3.02 22.84 7.95
C ASP A 56 -3.49 23.37 6.57
N TYR A 57 -4.29 22.57 5.83
CA TYR A 57 -4.80 23.00 4.53
C TYR A 57 -5.55 24.33 4.67
N PRO A 58 -5.12 25.41 3.97
CA PRO A 58 -5.76 26.72 4.11
C PRO A 58 -7.14 26.69 3.43
N LEU A 59 -8.16 26.99 4.19
CA LEU A 59 -9.52 27.17 3.70
C LEU A 59 -9.82 28.64 3.45
N GLU A 60 -10.50 28.91 2.34
CA GLU A 60 -11.02 30.22 1.99
C GLU A 60 -12.56 30.18 1.96
N PRO A 61 -13.26 31.29 2.26
CA PRO A 61 -14.71 31.39 2.18
C PRO A 61 -15.24 30.92 0.81
N GLY A 62 -16.33 30.15 0.83
CA GLY A 62 -16.96 29.58 -0.36
C GLY A 62 -16.46 28.20 -0.74
N MET A 63 -15.34 27.70 -0.21
CA MET A 63 -14.88 26.34 -0.47
C MET A 63 -15.89 25.31 0.04
N LYS A 64 -16.02 24.18 -0.69
CA LYS A 64 -16.89 23.06 -0.32
C LYS A 64 -16.08 21.98 0.40
N ILE A 65 -16.51 21.58 1.59
CA ILE A 65 -15.95 20.48 2.34
C ILE A 65 -16.94 19.33 2.32
N SER A 66 -16.45 18.12 1.99
CA SER A 66 -17.22 16.88 2.09
C SER A 66 -16.57 15.99 3.14
N VAL A 67 -17.31 15.63 4.16
CA VAL A 67 -16.89 14.77 5.27
C VAL A 67 -17.57 13.43 5.12
N SER A 68 -16.80 12.35 4.98
CA SER A 68 -17.33 11.00 4.82
C SER A 68 -18.16 10.58 6.03
N ARG A 69 -19.39 10.15 5.80
CA ARG A 69 -20.28 9.53 6.80
C ARG A 69 -19.88 8.08 7.13
N ASN A 70 -18.98 7.50 6.33
CA ASN A 70 -18.52 6.15 6.59
C ASN A 70 -17.94 6.10 7.99
N LYS A 71 -18.70 5.54 8.91
CA LYS A 71 -18.21 5.13 10.23
C LYS A 71 -17.12 4.12 9.96
N ARG A 72 -15.85 4.59 9.88
CA ARG A 72 -14.74 3.67 10.00
C ARG A 72 -15.00 2.88 11.26
N ASN A 73 -15.27 1.62 11.09
CA ASN A 73 -15.55 0.74 12.20
C ASN A 73 -14.32 0.72 13.09
N ASP A 74 -14.31 1.50 14.18
CA ASP A 74 -13.33 1.42 15.28
C ASP A 74 -13.24 0.01 15.89
N THR A 75 -14.03 -0.91 15.38
CA THR A 75 -14.10 -2.32 15.80
C THR A 75 -13.13 -3.23 15.08
N PHE A 76 -12.51 -2.80 13.96
CA PHE A 76 -11.50 -3.62 13.29
C PHE A 76 -10.15 -3.48 14.00
N ARG A 77 -9.79 -4.50 14.75
CA ARG A 77 -8.47 -4.62 15.38
C ARG A 77 -7.80 -5.89 14.90
N SER A 78 -6.67 -5.73 14.24
CA SER A 78 -5.80 -6.84 13.85
C SER A 78 -4.35 -6.42 14.02
N ARG A 79 -3.52 -7.30 14.56
CA ARG A 79 -2.07 -7.08 14.63
C ARG A 79 -1.40 -7.21 13.27
N TYR A 80 -2.10 -7.77 12.29
CA TYR A 80 -1.56 -8.09 10.96
C TYR A 80 -2.03 -7.16 9.85
N VAL A 81 -3.15 -6.45 10.08
CA VAL A 81 -3.81 -5.66 9.05
C VAL A 81 -4.28 -4.34 9.64
N ARG A 82 -3.93 -3.25 8.99
CA ARG A 82 -4.47 -1.91 9.25
C ARG A 82 -5.28 -1.47 8.03
N LEU A 83 -6.58 -1.22 8.20
CA LEU A 83 -7.41 -0.68 7.12
C LEU A 83 -6.99 0.76 6.83
N VAL A 84 -6.76 1.07 5.55
CA VAL A 84 -6.39 2.39 5.05
C VAL A 84 -7.58 3.07 4.38
N TYR A 85 -8.31 2.32 3.56
CA TYR A 85 -9.52 2.77 2.87
C TYR A 85 -10.47 1.60 2.66
N GLU A 86 -11.76 1.88 2.67
CA GLU A 86 -12.80 0.90 2.35
C GLU A 86 -14.00 1.62 1.73
N ASP A 87 -14.56 1.04 0.68
CA ASP A 87 -15.84 1.42 0.12
C ASP A 87 -16.70 0.18 -0.20
N ARG A 88 -17.68 0.33 -1.10
CA ARG A 88 -18.54 -0.78 -1.53
C ARG A 88 -17.80 -1.83 -2.36
N HIS A 89 -16.73 -1.46 -3.06
CA HIS A 89 -16.11 -2.25 -4.12
C HIS A 89 -14.73 -2.78 -3.72
N ILE A 90 -13.95 -2.00 -2.96
CA ILE A 90 -12.56 -2.29 -2.64
C ILE A 90 -12.24 -2.05 -1.17
N VAL A 91 -11.15 -2.68 -0.73
CA VAL A 91 -10.47 -2.38 0.54
C VAL A 91 -9.00 -2.15 0.25
N VAL A 92 -8.44 -1.02 0.71
CA VAL A 92 -6.99 -0.80 0.77
C VAL A 92 -6.54 -0.94 2.21
N LEU A 93 -5.50 -1.70 2.42
CA LEU A 93 -4.97 -2.00 3.74
C LEU A 93 -3.44 -1.97 3.73
N GLU A 94 -2.87 -1.86 4.91
CA GLU A 94 -1.45 -2.12 5.16
C GLU A 94 -1.32 -3.46 5.85
N LYS A 95 -0.54 -4.35 5.23
CA LYS A 95 -0.20 -5.69 5.73
C LYS A 95 1.06 -5.62 6.59
N ALA A 96 1.04 -6.23 7.76
CA ALA A 96 2.24 -6.46 8.56
C ALA A 96 3.12 -7.58 7.95
N VAL A 97 4.33 -7.75 8.50
CA VAL A 97 5.19 -8.92 8.23
C VAL A 97 4.60 -10.19 8.85
N GLY A 98 5.03 -11.34 8.37
CA GLY A 98 4.72 -12.65 8.95
C GLY A 98 3.34 -13.21 8.61
N ILE A 99 2.53 -12.53 7.80
CA ILE A 99 1.22 -13.02 7.35
C ILE A 99 1.16 -13.13 5.83
N LEU A 100 0.57 -14.22 5.33
CA LEU A 100 0.31 -14.43 3.91
C LEU A 100 -0.83 -13.54 3.41
N SER A 101 -0.75 -13.07 2.17
CA SER A 101 -1.84 -12.34 1.51
C SER A 101 -3.08 -13.22 1.31
N MET A 102 -2.89 -14.47 0.94
CA MET A 102 -3.95 -15.48 0.76
C MET A 102 -3.49 -16.84 1.27
N ALA A 103 -4.41 -17.78 1.39
CA ALA A 103 -4.08 -19.14 1.81
C ALA A 103 -3.06 -19.80 0.86
N ALA A 104 -2.08 -20.48 1.45
CA ALA A 104 -1.17 -21.38 0.76
C ALA A 104 -1.30 -22.75 1.47
N GLY A 105 -1.92 -23.71 0.80
CA GLY A 105 -2.22 -25.01 1.41
C GLY A 105 -3.15 -24.90 2.62
N HIS A 106 -2.81 -25.59 3.70
CA HIS A 106 -3.62 -25.65 4.93
C HIS A 106 -3.41 -24.46 5.91
N SER A 107 -2.69 -23.40 5.52
CA SER A 107 -2.50 -22.22 6.39
C SER A 107 -3.82 -21.57 6.73
N SER A 108 -4.18 -21.57 8.01
CA SER A 108 -5.46 -21.04 8.48
C SER A 108 -5.51 -19.51 8.54
N LEU A 109 -4.37 -18.85 8.79
CA LEU A 109 -4.31 -17.38 8.98
C LEU A 109 -3.65 -16.68 7.79
N ASN A 110 -4.41 -15.80 7.14
CA ASN A 110 -3.97 -14.97 6.03
C ASN A 110 -4.83 -13.70 5.97
N VAL A 111 -4.39 -12.69 5.22
CA VAL A 111 -5.09 -11.39 5.13
C VAL A 111 -6.51 -11.54 4.59
N LYS A 112 -6.71 -12.39 3.55
CA LYS A 112 -8.05 -12.66 3.01
C LYS A 112 -9.00 -13.15 4.10
N LYS A 113 -8.57 -14.11 4.93
CA LYS A 113 -9.38 -14.62 6.04
C LYS A 113 -9.68 -13.53 7.08
N VAL A 114 -8.70 -12.72 7.42
CA VAL A 114 -8.88 -11.58 8.35
C VAL A 114 -9.93 -10.60 7.83
N LEU A 115 -9.94 -10.32 6.53
CA LEU A 115 -10.96 -9.48 5.89
C LEU A 115 -12.33 -10.15 5.86
N ASP A 116 -12.40 -11.44 5.51
CA ASP A 116 -13.67 -12.19 5.48
C ASP A 116 -14.33 -12.24 6.87
N ASP A 117 -13.53 -12.46 7.91
CA ASP A 117 -14.01 -12.43 9.31
C ASP A 117 -14.47 -11.01 9.70
N TYR A 118 -13.78 -9.97 9.24
CA TYR A 118 -14.19 -8.57 9.42
C TYR A 118 -15.52 -8.27 8.73
N PHE A 119 -15.69 -8.63 7.46
CA PHE A 119 -16.93 -8.42 6.72
C PHE A 119 -18.11 -9.15 7.39
N LYS A 120 -17.90 -10.40 7.81
CA LYS A 120 -18.91 -11.17 8.57
C LYS A 120 -19.29 -10.45 9.86
N LYS A 121 -18.32 -10.00 10.66
CA LYS A 121 -18.55 -9.28 11.93
C LYS A 121 -19.31 -7.98 11.72
N THR A 122 -19.04 -7.28 10.62
CA THR A 122 -19.70 -6.02 10.28
C THR A 122 -20.98 -6.19 9.43
N ARG A 123 -21.42 -7.45 9.26
CA ARG A 123 -22.62 -7.82 8.49
C ARG A 123 -22.61 -7.37 7.03
N GLN A 124 -21.43 -7.24 6.44
CA GLN A 124 -21.28 -6.96 5.02
C GLN A 124 -21.53 -8.24 4.21
N LYS A 125 -22.32 -8.13 3.14
CA LYS A 125 -22.65 -9.26 2.24
C LYS A 125 -21.61 -9.36 1.12
N CYS A 126 -20.32 -9.51 1.48
CA CYS A 126 -19.22 -9.64 0.53
C CYS A 126 -18.12 -10.55 1.09
N THR A 127 -17.20 -10.95 0.24
CA THR A 127 -15.96 -11.66 0.58
C THR A 127 -14.76 -10.93 0.02
N ALA A 128 -13.60 -11.13 0.61
CA ALA A 128 -12.35 -10.56 0.10
C ALA A 128 -11.84 -11.36 -1.11
N HIS A 129 -11.50 -10.67 -2.18
CA HIS A 129 -10.91 -11.23 -3.39
C HIS A 129 -9.51 -10.64 -3.59
N VAL A 130 -8.54 -11.51 -3.86
CA VAL A 130 -7.12 -11.13 -3.93
C VAL A 130 -6.78 -10.68 -5.35
N VAL A 131 -6.46 -9.42 -5.52
CA VAL A 131 -6.11 -8.82 -6.82
C VAL A 131 -4.60 -8.91 -7.10
N HIS A 132 -3.80 -8.74 -6.05
CA HIS A 132 -2.35 -8.88 -6.08
C HIS A 132 -1.84 -9.39 -4.74
N ARG A 133 -0.55 -9.68 -4.67
CA ARG A 133 0.04 -10.24 -3.45
C ARG A 133 1.34 -9.56 -3.06
N LEU A 134 1.59 -9.52 -1.75
CA LEU A 134 2.89 -9.33 -1.14
C LEU A 134 3.37 -10.67 -0.56
N ASP A 135 4.67 -10.85 -0.49
CA ASP A 135 5.26 -12.01 0.19
C ASP A 135 4.91 -12.00 1.69
N ARG A 136 5.02 -13.14 2.36
CA ARG A 136 4.70 -13.27 3.78
C ARG A 136 5.39 -12.20 4.64
N ASP A 137 6.69 -11.99 4.39
CA ASP A 137 7.54 -11.14 5.20
C ASP A 137 7.71 -9.70 4.63
N THR A 138 7.13 -9.41 3.46
CA THR A 138 7.00 -8.05 2.94
C THR A 138 5.81 -7.36 3.61
N SER A 139 6.01 -6.16 4.15
CA SER A 139 4.93 -5.33 4.70
C SER A 139 4.46 -4.27 3.70
N GLY A 140 3.32 -3.62 3.96
CA GLY A 140 2.88 -2.44 3.22
C GLY A 140 1.51 -2.55 2.57
N LEU A 141 1.24 -1.63 1.65
CA LEU A 141 -0.06 -1.40 1.05
C LEU A 141 -0.49 -2.52 0.11
N MET A 142 -1.75 -2.90 0.24
CA MET A 142 -2.43 -3.86 -0.64
C MET A 142 -3.86 -3.41 -0.90
N ILE A 143 -4.39 -3.78 -2.09
CA ILE A 143 -5.79 -3.66 -2.44
C ILE A 143 -6.43 -5.04 -2.51
N TYR A 144 -7.69 -5.15 -2.03
CA TYR A 144 -8.57 -6.31 -2.18
C TYR A 144 -9.88 -5.84 -2.80
N ALA A 145 -10.43 -6.65 -3.69
CA ALA A 145 -11.79 -6.47 -4.19
C ALA A 145 -12.81 -7.08 -3.23
N LYS A 146 -14.04 -6.56 -3.22
CA LYS A 146 -15.16 -7.06 -2.39
C LYS A 146 -16.13 -7.94 -3.16
N SER A 147 -15.87 -8.18 -4.45
CA SER A 147 -16.59 -9.14 -5.29
C SER A 147 -15.66 -9.71 -6.37
N LYS A 148 -16.06 -10.85 -6.93
CA LYS A 148 -15.33 -11.50 -8.04
C LYS A 148 -15.30 -10.63 -9.31
N GLU A 149 -16.35 -9.89 -9.55
CA GLU A 149 -16.48 -8.96 -10.66
C GLU A 149 -15.45 -7.83 -10.59
N ILE A 150 -15.31 -7.22 -9.41
CA ILE A 150 -14.30 -6.16 -9.17
C ILE A 150 -12.87 -6.72 -9.23
N GLU A 151 -12.65 -7.94 -8.73
CA GLU A 151 -11.36 -8.63 -8.86
C GLU A 151 -11.00 -8.78 -10.36
N GLN A 152 -11.90 -9.29 -11.19
CA GLN A 152 -11.69 -9.48 -12.63
C GLN A 152 -11.42 -8.15 -13.35
N MET A 153 -12.13 -7.07 -13.01
CA MET A 153 -11.89 -5.75 -13.58
C MET A 153 -10.47 -5.25 -13.28
N LEU A 154 -10.01 -5.43 -12.02
CA LEU A 154 -8.68 -5.01 -11.61
C LEU A 154 -7.57 -5.90 -12.20
N GLU A 155 -7.79 -7.23 -12.32
CA GLU A 155 -6.80 -8.16 -12.86
C GLU A 155 -6.64 -8.03 -14.37
N HIS A 156 -7.75 -7.84 -15.11
CA HIS A 156 -7.75 -7.77 -16.56
C HIS A 156 -6.87 -6.64 -17.09
N ASP A 157 -6.88 -5.51 -16.44
CA ASP A 157 -6.16 -4.32 -16.88
C ASP A 157 -5.20 -3.76 -15.81
N TRP A 158 -4.62 -4.66 -15.02
CA TRP A 158 -3.78 -4.32 -13.87
C TRP A 158 -2.71 -3.27 -14.17
N HIS A 159 -2.02 -3.38 -15.30
CA HIS A 159 -0.92 -2.49 -15.66
C HIS A 159 -1.38 -1.06 -16.04
N HIS A 160 -2.62 -0.90 -16.52
CA HIS A 160 -3.19 0.42 -16.80
C HIS A 160 -3.94 0.98 -15.60
N VAL A 161 -4.59 0.10 -14.82
CA VAL A 161 -5.33 0.51 -13.62
C VAL A 161 -4.39 0.94 -12.51
N VAL A 162 -3.29 0.20 -12.28
CA VAL A 162 -2.30 0.50 -11.23
C VAL A 162 -1.09 1.19 -11.87
N TYR A 163 -1.07 2.52 -11.80
CA TYR A 163 -0.11 3.36 -12.51
C TYR A 163 1.16 3.68 -11.71
N ASP A 164 1.17 3.48 -10.39
CA ASP A 164 2.38 3.63 -9.58
C ASP A 164 2.38 2.68 -8.37
N ARG A 165 3.48 1.93 -8.23
CA ARG A 165 3.73 1.03 -7.10
C ARG A 165 5.18 1.19 -6.69
N ARG A 166 5.40 1.67 -5.46
CA ARG A 166 6.74 1.86 -4.95
C ARG A 166 6.94 1.09 -3.66
N TYR A 167 8.15 0.60 -3.55
CA TYR A 167 8.63 -0.10 -2.38
C TYR A 167 9.84 0.63 -1.84
N VAL A 168 10.06 0.52 -0.55
CA VAL A 168 11.30 0.95 0.07
C VAL A 168 11.94 -0.26 0.73
N ALA A 169 13.25 -0.42 0.54
CA ALA A 169 14.02 -1.47 1.20
C ALA A 169 15.31 -0.91 1.81
N VAL A 170 15.78 -1.59 2.85
CA VAL A 170 17.18 -1.49 3.28
C VAL A 170 17.92 -2.64 2.65
N VAL A 171 18.99 -2.35 1.93
CA VAL A 171 19.87 -3.34 1.30
C VAL A 171 21.27 -3.29 1.91
N SER A 172 21.99 -4.42 1.88
CA SER A 172 23.35 -4.54 2.41
C SER A 172 24.35 -3.75 1.58
N GLY A 173 25.23 -3.03 2.25
CA GLY A 173 26.33 -2.28 1.66
C GLY A 173 25.92 -0.95 1.00
N GLU A 174 26.92 -0.26 0.50
CA GLU A 174 26.77 1.02 -0.17
C GLU A 174 26.50 0.83 -1.67
N VAL A 175 25.28 1.19 -2.10
CA VAL A 175 24.91 1.21 -3.53
C VAL A 175 25.47 2.50 -4.13
N TYR A 176 26.44 2.42 -5.02
CA TYR A 176 27.14 3.61 -5.57
C TYR A 176 26.29 4.40 -6.55
N ASP A 177 25.55 3.71 -7.43
CA ASP A 177 24.69 4.37 -8.42
C ASP A 177 23.48 4.99 -7.71
N ASP A 178 23.17 6.26 -8.04
CA ASP A 178 22.01 6.96 -7.45
C ASP A 178 20.69 6.39 -7.90
N GLU A 179 20.61 5.92 -9.14
CA GLU A 179 19.42 5.32 -9.74
C GLU A 179 19.79 4.37 -10.87
N GLY A 180 18.88 3.51 -11.24
CA GLY A 180 19.09 2.59 -12.35
C GLY A 180 17.88 1.73 -12.65
N THR A 181 18.06 0.85 -13.64
CA THR A 181 17.03 -0.10 -14.06
C THR A 181 17.62 -1.50 -14.16
N ILE A 182 16.93 -2.47 -13.54
CA ILE A 182 17.27 -3.89 -13.62
C ILE A 182 16.20 -4.55 -14.47
N ALA A 183 16.61 -5.20 -15.54
CA ALA A 183 15.72 -5.85 -16.48
C ALA A 183 16.29 -7.22 -16.87
N ASN A 184 15.58 -8.29 -16.52
CA ASN A 184 16.01 -9.66 -16.76
C ASN A 184 14.82 -10.64 -16.75
N TRP A 185 15.09 -11.91 -16.95
CA TRP A 185 14.11 -12.98 -16.96
C TRP A 185 14.13 -13.72 -15.63
N LEU A 186 12.97 -13.81 -14.95
CA LEU A 186 12.83 -14.48 -13.67
C LEU A 186 12.13 -15.83 -13.84
N LYS A 187 12.73 -16.89 -13.30
CA LYS A 187 12.20 -18.26 -13.34
C LYS A 187 12.37 -18.95 -11.98
N ASP A 188 11.40 -19.78 -11.62
CA ASP A 188 11.54 -20.66 -10.45
C ASP A 188 12.32 -21.93 -10.83
N ASN A 189 13.27 -22.33 -9.99
CA ASN A 189 13.89 -23.65 -10.08
C ASN A 189 12.99 -24.72 -9.44
N LYS A 190 13.43 -25.99 -9.47
CA LYS A 190 12.69 -27.13 -8.90
C LYS A 190 12.43 -27.01 -7.39
N ALA A 191 13.23 -26.22 -6.68
CA ALA A 191 13.07 -25.94 -5.25
C ALA A 191 12.21 -24.68 -4.99
N TYR A 192 11.50 -24.15 -6.00
CA TYR A 192 10.69 -22.93 -5.92
C TYR A 192 11.49 -21.68 -5.51
N VAL A 193 12.81 -21.67 -5.79
CA VAL A 193 13.65 -20.49 -5.68
C VAL A 193 13.65 -19.77 -7.02
N THR A 194 13.27 -18.49 -7.01
CA THR A 194 13.31 -17.64 -8.20
C THR A 194 14.76 -17.22 -8.45
N TYR A 195 15.22 -17.29 -9.68
CA TYR A 195 16.54 -16.84 -10.13
C TYR A 195 16.38 -16.00 -11.38
N SER A 196 17.34 -15.16 -11.66
CA SER A 196 17.39 -14.28 -12.81
C SER A 196 18.28 -14.82 -13.93
N SER A 197 18.04 -14.34 -15.14
CA SER A 197 18.88 -14.58 -16.31
C SER A 197 18.86 -13.34 -17.21
N PRO A 198 20.01 -12.89 -17.74
CA PRO A 198 20.06 -11.79 -18.69
C PRO A 198 19.48 -12.14 -20.07
N VAL A 199 19.35 -13.43 -20.35
CA VAL A 199 18.76 -13.95 -21.59
C VAL A 199 17.47 -14.72 -21.28
N ASP A 200 16.59 -14.81 -22.28
CA ASP A 200 15.35 -15.58 -22.15
C ASP A 200 15.64 -17.05 -21.82
N ASN A 201 15.23 -17.45 -20.62
CA ASN A 201 15.39 -18.81 -20.08
C ASN A 201 14.04 -19.54 -19.98
N GLY A 202 13.01 -19.04 -20.67
CA GLY A 202 11.61 -19.49 -20.54
C GLY A 202 10.97 -19.01 -19.24
N GLY A 203 11.52 -17.99 -18.58
CA GLY A 203 10.98 -17.28 -17.42
C GLY A 203 10.03 -16.17 -17.81
N LYS A 204 9.77 -15.28 -16.85
CA LYS A 204 8.94 -14.09 -17.06
C LYS A 204 9.83 -12.84 -17.01
N TYR A 205 9.75 -11.99 -18.03
CA TYR A 205 10.46 -10.73 -18.07
C TYR A 205 10.03 -9.83 -16.90
N ALA A 206 11.01 -9.20 -16.26
CA ALA A 206 10.84 -8.38 -15.07
C ALA A 206 11.65 -7.10 -15.19
N VAL A 207 11.03 -5.97 -14.87
CA VAL A 207 11.65 -4.63 -14.89
C VAL A 207 11.42 -3.94 -13.56
N THR A 208 12.52 -3.50 -12.94
CA THR A 208 12.55 -2.77 -11.67
C THR A 208 13.44 -1.54 -11.83
N HIS A 209 12.89 -0.36 -11.55
CA HIS A 209 13.68 0.86 -11.40
C HIS A 209 14.03 1.04 -9.93
N PHE A 210 15.23 1.53 -9.65
CA PHE A 210 15.63 1.86 -8.29
C PHE A 210 16.17 3.30 -8.21
N HIS A 211 16.02 3.88 -7.02
CA HIS A 211 16.58 5.18 -6.66
C HIS A 211 17.05 5.13 -5.20
N VAL A 212 18.28 5.54 -4.95
CA VAL A 212 18.88 5.50 -3.61
C VAL A 212 18.51 6.75 -2.84
N LEU A 213 17.83 6.56 -1.71
CA LEU A 213 17.36 7.64 -0.85
C LEU A 213 18.40 8.05 0.20
N ARG A 214 19.16 7.10 0.74
CA ARG A 214 20.21 7.31 1.75
C ARG A 214 21.26 6.21 1.66
N ARG A 215 22.49 6.53 2.11
CA ARG A 215 23.61 5.59 2.17
C ARG A 215 24.35 5.69 3.50
N THR A 216 24.89 4.58 3.90
CA THR A 216 26.01 4.44 4.82
C THR A 216 26.99 3.43 4.23
N THR A 217 28.13 3.21 4.84
CA THR A 217 29.10 2.15 4.42
C THR A 217 28.49 0.75 4.47
N ASP A 218 27.55 0.51 5.41
CA ASP A 218 27.00 -0.82 5.67
C ASP A 218 25.66 -1.05 5.00
N HIS A 219 24.87 0.01 4.74
CA HIS A 219 23.50 -0.11 4.23
C HIS A 219 23.13 1.02 3.28
N SER A 220 22.21 0.72 2.37
CA SER A 220 21.54 1.72 1.53
C SER A 220 20.01 1.61 1.68
N LEU A 221 19.33 2.76 1.77
CA LEU A 221 17.88 2.87 1.71
C LEU A 221 17.49 3.14 0.27
N VAL A 222 16.81 2.18 -0.36
CA VAL A 222 16.52 2.20 -1.79
C VAL A 222 15.03 2.19 -2.02
N GLU A 223 14.55 3.10 -2.87
CA GLU A 223 13.21 3.07 -3.45
C GLU A 223 13.22 2.20 -4.70
N TYR A 224 12.22 1.32 -4.83
CA TYR A 224 11.99 0.52 -6.02
C TYR A 224 10.64 0.83 -6.62
N ARG A 225 10.62 1.14 -7.92
CA ARG A 225 9.40 1.29 -8.72
C ARG A 225 9.27 0.13 -9.69
N LEU A 226 8.13 -0.54 -9.66
CA LEU A 226 7.91 -1.75 -10.44
C LEU A 226 7.08 -1.49 -11.71
N GLU A 227 7.60 -1.85 -12.88
CA GLU A 227 6.79 -2.01 -14.10
C GLU A 227 6.09 -3.36 -14.09
N THR A 228 6.77 -4.41 -13.66
CA THR A 228 6.25 -5.78 -13.55
C THR A 228 6.10 -6.19 -12.10
N GLY A 229 5.37 -7.28 -11.82
CA GLY A 229 5.17 -7.80 -10.46
C GLY A 229 5.41 -9.31 -10.41
N ARG A 230 6.66 -9.76 -10.62
CA ARG A 230 7.01 -11.19 -10.56
C ARG A 230 7.29 -11.60 -9.11
N LYS A 231 7.17 -12.88 -8.85
CA LYS A 231 7.46 -13.47 -7.53
C LYS A 231 8.88 -13.11 -7.09
N ASN A 232 9.03 -12.58 -5.87
CA ASN A 232 10.30 -12.18 -5.25
C ASN A 232 11.13 -11.17 -6.09
N GLN A 233 10.54 -10.46 -7.05
CA GLN A 233 11.25 -9.65 -8.05
C GLN A 233 12.27 -8.70 -7.43
N ILE A 234 11.89 -7.83 -6.49
CA ILE A 234 12.80 -6.87 -5.84
C ILE A 234 13.92 -7.62 -5.12
N ARG A 235 13.60 -8.70 -4.43
CA ARG A 235 14.56 -9.47 -3.63
C ARG A 235 15.65 -10.11 -4.49
N VAL A 236 15.26 -10.66 -5.65
CA VAL A 236 16.19 -11.24 -6.62
C VAL A 236 17.01 -10.13 -7.29
N HIS A 237 16.37 -9.06 -7.77
CA HIS A 237 17.06 -7.96 -8.41
C HIS A 237 18.06 -7.25 -7.48
N SER A 238 17.72 -7.07 -6.20
CA SER A 238 18.64 -6.52 -5.21
C SER A 238 19.85 -7.43 -4.98
N ALA A 239 19.65 -8.74 -4.95
CA ALA A 239 20.75 -9.70 -4.84
C ALA A 239 21.64 -9.71 -6.11
N ASP A 240 21.04 -9.59 -7.30
CA ASP A 240 21.76 -9.49 -8.58
C ASP A 240 22.65 -8.23 -8.64
N MET A 241 22.24 -7.15 -8.00
CA MET A 241 23.04 -5.93 -7.86
C MET A 241 24.24 -6.11 -6.90
N GLY A 242 24.33 -7.23 -6.18
CA GLY A 242 25.31 -7.41 -5.10
C GLY A 242 24.88 -6.79 -3.76
N HIS A 243 23.68 -6.23 -3.68
CA HIS A 243 23.12 -5.54 -2.53
C HIS A 243 21.79 -6.18 -2.09
N PRO A 244 21.81 -7.42 -1.52
CA PRO A 244 20.60 -8.11 -1.13
C PRO A 244 19.82 -7.33 -0.06
N VAL A 245 18.50 -7.51 -0.04
CA VAL A 245 17.64 -6.90 0.98
C VAL A 245 18.01 -7.46 2.37
N CYS A 246 18.24 -6.59 3.34
CA CYS A 246 18.56 -6.98 4.70
C CYS A 246 17.43 -7.82 5.31
N GLY A 247 17.79 -8.86 6.08
CA GLY A 247 16.84 -9.81 6.66
C GLY A 247 16.19 -10.77 5.66
N ASP A 248 16.76 -10.87 4.44
CA ASP A 248 16.29 -11.84 3.46
C ASP A 248 16.97 -13.20 3.67
N ILE A 249 16.24 -14.15 4.27
CA ILE A 249 16.74 -15.51 4.54
C ILE A 249 16.94 -16.36 3.28
N LYS A 250 16.43 -15.93 2.13
CA LYS A 250 16.44 -16.72 0.88
C LYS A 250 17.44 -16.20 -0.14
N TYR A 251 17.56 -14.89 -0.26
CA TYR A 251 18.42 -14.21 -1.23
C TYR A 251 19.48 -13.33 -0.56
N GLY A 252 19.46 -13.25 0.77
CA GLY A 252 20.37 -12.42 1.56
C GLY A 252 21.74 -13.05 1.79
N ASN A 253 22.63 -12.24 2.37
CA ASN A 253 23.99 -12.60 2.76
C ASN A 253 24.16 -12.81 4.27
N GLY A 254 23.05 -12.89 5.03
CA GLY A 254 23.04 -13.01 6.49
C GLY A 254 22.96 -11.68 7.25
N ASP A 255 22.98 -10.54 6.56
CA ASP A 255 22.80 -9.23 7.18
C ASP A 255 21.32 -9.02 7.59
N ASP A 256 21.05 -8.99 8.90
CA ASP A 256 19.69 -8.91 9.46
C ASP A 256 19.61 -7.94 10.65
N PRO A 257 19.84 -6.64 10.42
CA PRO A 257 19.93 -5.65 11.50
C PRO A 257 18.60 -5.40 12.23
N LEU A 258 17.46 -5.79 11.65
CA LEU A 258 16.13 -5.52 12.19
C LEU A 258 15.29 -6.78 12.46
N HIS A 259 15.89 -7.96 12.34
CA HIS A 259 15.25 -9.28 12.54
C HIS A 259 13.96 -9.45 11.72
N ARG A 260 13.98 -8.90 10.48
CA ARG A 260 12.90 -9.02 9.53
C ARG A 260 13.37 -8.69 8.11
N LEU A 261 12.65 -9.16 7.11
CA LEU A 261 12.82 -8.68 5.74
C LEU A 261 12.57 -7.16 5.67
N CYS A 262 13.59 -6.39 5.33
CA CYS A 262 13.55 -4.94 5.25
C CYS A 262 12.98 -4.45 3.91
N LEU A 263 11.78 -4.93 3.56
CA LEU A 263 11.04 -4.56 2.34
C LEU A 263 9.63 -4.12 2.70
N HIS A 264 9.21 -2.96 2.17
CA HIS A 264 7.92 -2.36 2.47
C HIS A 264 7.30 -1.71 1.24
N ALA A 265 6.07 -2.10 0.88
CA ALA A 265 5.27 -1.49 -0.17
C ALA A 265 4.63 -0.21 0.37
N TYR A 266 5.20 0.95 0.06
CA TYR A 266 4.80 2.19 0.73
C TYR A 266 3.95 3.15 -0.11
N VAL A 267 3.92 2.98 -1.45
CA VAL A 267 3.05 3.73 -2.37
C VAL A 267 2.25 2.76 -3.21
N LEU A 268 0.95 3.01 -3.34
CA LEU A 268 0.04 2.30 -4.21
C LEU A 268 -0.95 3.30 -4.83
N CYS A 269 -0.84 3.52 -6.14
CA CYS A 269 -1.67 4.44 -6.88
C CYS A 269 -2.39 3.71 -8.02
N PHE A 270 -3.71 3.89 -8.10
CA PHE A 270 -4.54 3.21 -9.10
C PHE A 270 -5.79 4.02 -9.43
N TYR A 271 -6.44 3.69 -10.56
CA TYR A 271 -7.77 4.18 -10.87
C TYR A 271 -8.81 3.28 -10.22
N HIS A 272 -9.78 3.87 -9.55
CA HIS A 272 -10.86 3.10 -8.94
C HIS A 272 -11.65 2.31 -10.00
N PRO A 273 -11.87 0.98 -9.84
CA PRO A 273 -12.38 0.12 -10.91
C PRO A 273 -13.77 0.50 -11.43
N VAL A 274 -14.57 1.21 -10.62
CA VAL A 274 -15.95 1.58 -10.98
C VAL A 274 -16.09 3.08 -11.26
N THR A 275 -15.47 3.93 -10.42
CA THR A 275 -15.61 5.39 -10.57
C THR A 275 -14.55 6.01 -11.46
N HIS A 276 -13.48 5.26 -11.79
CA HIS A 276 -12.31 5.72 -12.54
C HIS A 276 -11.60 6.94 -11.93
N GLU A 277 -11.90 7.26 -10.65
CA GLU A 277 -11.19 8.30 -9.91
C GLU A 277 -9.76 7.84 -9.59
N ARG A 278 -8.81 8.78 -9.62
CA ARG A 278 -7.43 8.52 -9.16
C ARG A 278 -7.40 8.32 -7.66
N MET A 279 -6.87 7.17 -7.26
CA MET A 279 -6.70 6.78 -5.87
C MET A 279 -5.19 6.69 -5.59
N GLU A 280 -4.73 7.46 -4.62
CA GLU A 280 -3.32 7.54 -4.25
C GLU A 280 -3.18 7.27 -2.75
N PHE A 281 -2.42 6.24 -2.41
CA PHE A 281 -2.18 5.82 -1.05
C PHE A 281 -0.68 5.74 -0.80
N ASP A 282 -0.26 6.29 0.32
CA ASP A 282 1.10 6.20 0.83
C ASP A 282 1.13 5.88 2.32
N THR A 283 2.20 5.29 2.75
CA THR A 283 2.55 5.09 4.16
C THR A 283 3.94 5.67 4.41
N PRO A 284 4.24 6.13 5.62
CA PRO A 284 5.60 6.54 5.92
C PRO A 284 6.56 5.37 5.79
N VAL A 285 7.81 5.66 5.39
CA VAL A 285 8.90 4.69 5.50
C VAL A 285 8.97 4.19 6.95
N PRO A 286 9.07 2.87 7.20
CA PRO A 286 9.13 2.36 8.55
C PRO A 286 10.25 3.03 9.36
N SER A 287 9.93 3.52 10.55
CA SER A 287 10.89 4.24 11.40
C SER A 287 12.12 3.39 11.76
N ALA A 288 11.93 2.07 11.87
CA ALA A 288 13.03 1.12 12.07
C ALA A 288 14.02 1.13 10.89
N PHE A 289 13.55 1.28 9.62
CA PHE A 289 14.46 1.39 8.47
C PHE A 289 15.29 2.66 8.58
N LEU A 290 14.64 3.78 8.92
CA LEU A 290 15.33 5.08 9.05
C LEU A 290 16.33 5.12 10.21
N SER A 291 16.18 4.27 11.23
CA SER A 291 17.09 4.23 12.36
C SER A 291 18.50 3.73 12.02
N LEU A 292 18.65 3.01 10.91
CA LEU A 292 19.94 2.51 10.40
C LEU A 292 20.77 3.61 9.68
N PHE A 293 20.18 4.80 9.48
CA PHE A 293 20.79 5.92 8.74
C PHE A 293 20.92 7.19 9.59
N LYS A 294 21.10 7.03 10.89
CA LYS A 294 21.31 8.13 11.85
C LYS A 294 22.77 8.39 12.06
#